data_43c5f92211020951b678baa2b6f3df25
#
_entry.id   43c5f92211020951b678baa2b6f3df25
#
_cell.length_a   1.000
_cell.length_b   1.000
_cell.length_c   1.000
_cell.angle_alpha   90.00
_cell.angle_beta   90.00
_cell.angle_gamma   90.00
#
_symmetry.space_group_name_H-M   'P 1'
#
loop_
_entity.id
_entity.type
_entity.pdbx_description
1 polymer ?
#
loop_
_entity_poly.entity_id
_entity_poly.type
_entity_poly.pdbx_seq_one_letter_code
_entity_poly.pdbx_strand_id
1 'polypeptide(L)'
;MRAIEELRPLTAGALLGLWQAHREAYDDPLERTLRCNAAILQASCHADGEAVYRDEAEVLDDLTPREMERMLTLLAEGRQPERENPA
;
A
#
# COMPACT_ATOMS: atom_id res chain seq x y z
N MET A 1 -3.39 -2.94 -13.02
CA MET A 1 -3.06 -3.31 -11.61
C MET A 1 -2.40 -4.68 -11.60
N ARG A 2 -1.26 -4.78 -10.94
CA ARG A 2 -0.57 -6.07 -10.75
C ARG A 2 -1.40 -6.98 -9.82
N ALA A 3 -1.20 -8.29 -9.92
CA ALA A 3 -1.88 -9.23 -9.02
C ALA A 3 -1.33 -9.09 -7.60
N ILE A 4 -2.22 -8.82 -6.65
CA ILE A 4 -1.91 -8.74 -5.23
C ILE A 4 -2.66 -9.87 -4.53
N GLU A 5 -1.93 -10.81 -3.96
CA GLU A 5 -2.53 -12.02 -3.36
C GLU A 5 -2.59 -11.95 -1.84
N GLU A 6 -1.67 -11.22 -1.24
CA GLU A 6 -1.57 -11.11 0.20
C GLU A 6 -1.23 -9.69 0.62
N LEU A 7 -1.93 -9.20 1.64
CA LEU A 7 -1.62 -7.93 2.30
C LEU A 7 -1.03 -8.26 3.68
N ARG A 8 0.22 -7.87 3.90
CA ARG A 8 0.90 -8.07 5.18
C ARG A 8 0.84 -6.77 5.98
N PRO A 9 0.23 -6.78 7.18
CA PRO A 9 0.12 -5.58 7.98
C PRO A 9 1.49 -5.14 8.50
N LEU A 10 1.67 -3.81 8.61
CA LEU A 10 2.82 -3.23 9.27
C LEU A 10 2.51 -3.04 10.75
N THR A 11 3.56 -3.01 11.55
CA THR A 11 3.39 -2.61 12.96
C THR A 11 3.03 -1.13 13.06
N ALA A 12 2.43 -0.74 14.16
CA ALA A 12 2.12 0.67 14.42
C ALA A 12 3.37 1.55 14.37
N GLY A 13 4.50 1.05 14.89
CA GLY A 13 5.77 1.77 14.84
C GLY A 13 6.28 1.98 13.42
N ALA A 14 6.15 0.96 12.56
CA ALA A 14 6.52 1.09 11.15
C ALA A 14 5.65 2.11 10.43
N LEU A 15 4.33 2.12 10.69
CA LEU A 15 3.41 3.11 10.13
C LEU A 15 3.77 4.53 10.57
N LEU A 16 4.05 4.73 11.85
CA LEU A 16 4.48 6.03 12.37
C LEU A 16 5.78 6.51 11.72
N GLY A 17 6.74 5.62 11.53
CA GLY A 17 8.00 5.94 10.86
C GLY A 17 7.79 6.41 9.43
N LEU A 18 6.95 5.71 8.67
CA LEU A 18 6.60 6.10 7.30
C LEU A 18 5.89 7.45 7.26
N TRP A 19 4.94 7.65 8.15
CA TRP A 19 4.20 8.92 8.24
C TRP A 19 5.12 10.09 8.55
N GLN A 20 6.01 9.95 9.53
CA GLN A 20 6.95 10.99 9.91
C GLN A 20 7.91 11.33 8.78
N ALA A 21 8.46 10.32 8.11
CA ALA A 21 9.38 10.51 6.99
C ALA A 21 8.71 11.29 5.85
N HIS A 22 7.48 10.96 5.51
CA HIS A 22 6.75 11.63 4.43
C HIS A 22 6.29 13.03 4.83
N ARG A 23 5.92 13.23 6.09
CA ARG A 23 5.57 14.54 6.63
C ARG A 23 6.73 15.53 6.53
N GLU A 24 7.93 15.08 6.77
CA GLU A 24 9.13 15.90 6.69
C GLU A 24 9.60 16.14 5.27
N ALA A 25 9.38 15.17 4.37
CA ALA A 25 9.88 15.22 2.99
C ALA A 25 8.99 16.02 2.04
N TYR A 26 7.69 16.10 2.31
CA TYR A 26 6.71 16.70 1.38
C TYR A 26 5.82 17.72 2.09
N ASP A 27 5.70 18.92 1.52
CA ASP A 27 4.89 19.99 2.09
C ASP A 27 3.43 19.93 1.64
N ASP A 28 3.17 19.48 0.42
CA ASP A 28 1.81 19.40 -0.10
C ASP A 28 1.06 18.23 0.57
N PRO A 29 -0.09 18.51 1.24
CA PRO A 29 -0.86 17.45 1.92
C PRO A 29 -1.31 16.31 1.02
N LEU A 30 -1.70 16.59 -0.21
CA LEU A 30 -2.15 15.57 -1.15
C LEU A 30 -0.98 14.67 -1.59
N GLU A 31 0.13 15.27 -1.99
CA GLU A 31 1.34 14.55 -2.35
C GLU A 31 1.84 13.71 -1.20
N ARG A 32 1.90 14.27 -0.01
CA ARG A 32 2.31 13.58 1.21
C ARG A 32 1.46 12.35 1.47
N THR A 33 0.14 12.50 1.38
CA THR A 33 -0.80 11.39 1.62
C THR A 33 -0.64 10.28 0.59
N LEU A 34 -0.61 10.63 -0.69
CA LEU A 34 -0.47 9.63 -1.75
C LEU A 34 0.85 8.87 -1.65
N ARG A 35 1.95 9.58 -1.40
CA ARG A 35 3.26 8.94 -1.28
C ARG A 35 3.39 8.09 -0.03
N CYS A 36 2.82 8.52 1.09
CA CYS A 36 2.81 7.72 2.31
C CYS A 36 1.98 6.44 2.12
N ASN A 37 0.82 6.55 1.51
CA ASN A 37 -0.02 5.40 1.19
C ASN A 37 0.68 4.44 0.24
N ALA A 38 1.40 4.96 -0.75
CA ALA A 38 2.19 4.14 -1.66
C ALA A 38 3.31 3.38 -0.92
N ALA A 39 3.97 4.02 0.04
CA ALA A 39 4.99 3.37 0.87
C ALA A 39 4.41 2.23 1.72
N ILE A 40 3.23 2.44 2.30
CA ILE A 40 2.51 1.41 3.06
C ILE A 40 2.20 0.22 2.16
N LEU A 41 1.64 0.46 0.98
CA LEU A 41 1.26 -0.60 0.06
C LEU A 41 2.49 -1.31 -0.54
N GLN A 42 3.57 -0.59 -0.79
CA GLN A 42 4.82 -1.18 -1.23
C GLN A 42 5.32 -2.23 -0.22
N ALA A 43 5.22 -1.92 1.07
CA ALA A 43 5.64 -2.84 2.13
C ALA A 43 4.65 -3.99 2.35
N SER A 44 3.36 -3.78 2.05
CA SER A 44 2.27 -4.70 2.39
C SER A 44 1.91 -5.68 1.27
N CYS A 45 2.01 -5.25 0.01
CA CYS A 45 1.52 -6.05 -1.13
C CYS A 45 2.48 -7.17 -1.51
N HIS A 46 2.00 -8.40 -1.46
CA HIS A 46 2.76 -9.60 -1.80
C HIS A 46 1.99 -10.51 -2.75
N ALA A 47 2.74 -11.28 -3.53
CA ALA A 47 2.22 -12.34 -4.39
C ALA A 47 3.28 -13.43 -4.49
N ASP A 48 2.89 -14.69 -4.35
CA ASP A 48 3.80 -15.84 -4.36
C ASP A 48 4.92 -15.71 -3.31
N GLY A 49 4.62 -15.08 -2.16
CA GLY A 49 5.57 -14.89 -1.07
C GLY A 49 6.56 -13.74 -1.28
N GLU A 50 6.48 -13.02 -2.40
CA GLU A 50 7.39 -11.94 -2.74
C GLU A 50 6.67 -10.58 -2.79
N ALA A 51 7.42 -9.49 -2.55
CA ALA A 51 6.88 -8.15 -2.69
C ALA A 51 6.49 -7.88 -4.14
N VAL A 52 5.28 -7.37 -4.35
CA VAL A 52 4.78 -7.01 -5.68
C VAL A 52 5.48 -5.78 -6.23
N TYR A 53 5.80 -4.81 -5.38
CA TYR A 53 6.41 -3.54 -5.74
C TYR A 53 7.77 -3.40 -5.09
N ARG A 54 8.76 -2.91 -5.87
CA ARG A 54 10.12 -2.68 -5.37
C ARG A 54 10.26 -1.36 -4.63
N ASP A 55 9.44 -0.37 -5.00
CA ASP A 55 9.48 0.96 -4.42
C ASP A 55 8.12 1.66 -4.53
N GLU A 56 8.03 2.86 -3.96
CA GLU A 56 6.80 3.66 -3.98
C GLU A 56 6.40 4.08 -5.39
N ALA A 57 7.37 4.36 -6.25
CA ALA A 57 7.09 4.81 -7.61
C ALA A 57 6.33 3.74 -8.40
N GLU A 58 6.66 2.48 -8.20
CA GLU A 58 5.95 1.37 -8.85
C GLU A 58 4.49 1.31 -8.42
N VAL A 59 4.20 1.57 -7.15
CA VAL A 59 2.81 1.62 -6.65
C VAL A 59 2.06 2.77 -7.31
N LEU A 60 2.66 3.96 -7.33
CA LEU A 60 2.03 5.15 -7.91
C LEU A 60 1.76 5.00 -9.41
N ASP A 61 2.60 4.27 -10.11
CA ASP A 61 2.41 4.01 -11.54
C ASP A 61 1.35 2.94 -11.84
N ASP A 62 1.14 2.00 -10.92
CA ASP A 62 0.28 0.84 -11.15
C ASP A 62 -1.13 0.99 -10.59
N LEU A 63 -1.26 1.65 -9.45
CA LEU A 63 -2.54 1.78 -8.75
C LEU A 63 -3.15 3.16 -8.90
N THR A 64 -4.45 3.20 -9.17
CA THR A 64 -5.23 4.44 -9.06
C THR A 64 -5.43 4.79 -7.59
N PRO A 65 -5.75 6.07 -7.25
CA PRO A 65 -6.07 6.43 -5.88
C PRO A 65 -7.19 5.58 -5.27
N ARG A 66 -8.19 5.21 -6.08
CA ARG A 66 -9.30 4.36 -5.63
C ARG A 66 -8.85 2.95 -5.32
N GLU A 67 -7.98 2.38 -6.14
CA GLU A 67 -7.41 1.06 -5.89
C GLU A 67 -6.52 1.07 -4.64
N MET A 68 -5.75 2.13 -4.45
CA MET A 68 -4.95 2.33 -3.24
C MET A 68 -5.84 2.36 -2.00
N GLU A 69 -6.91 3.15 -2.03
CA GLU A 69 -7.86 3.25 -0.92
C GLU A 69 -8.50 1.90 -0.60
N ARG A 70 -8.88 1.15 -1.62
CA ARG A 70 -9.43 -0.20 -1.43
C ARG A 70 -8.46 -1.13 -0.71
N MET A 71 -7.20 -1.15 -1.14
CA MET A 71 -6.18 -2.00 -0.51
C MET A 71 -5.90 -1.56 0.93
N LEU A 72 -5.83 -0.26 1.18
CA LEU A 72 -5.63 0.28 2.53
C LEU A 72 -6.80 -0.06 3.46
N THR A 73 -8.02 -0.03 2.95
CA THR A 73 -9.22 -0.41 3.72
C THR A 73 -9.16 -1.88 4.11
N LEU A 74 -8.83 -2.77 3.16
CA LEU A 74 -8.66 -4.19 3.46
C LEU A 74 -7.58 -4.40 4.52
N LEU A 75 -6.45 -3.71 4.38
CA LEU A 75 -5.35 -3.79 5.31
C LEU A 75 -5.76 -3.35 6.72
N ALA A 76 -6.48 -2.22 6.83
CA ALA A 76 -6.98 -1.70 8.11
C ALA A 76 -7.98 -2.63 8.78
N GLU A 77 -8.77 -3.35 7.99
CA GLU A 77 -9.77 -4.29 8.50
C GLU A 77 -9.21 -5.69 8.76
N GLY A 78 -7.93 -5.91 8.48
CA GLY A 78 -7.31 -7.23 8.62
C GLY A 78 -7.82 -8.25 7.60
N ARG A 79 -8.28 -7.78 6.44
CA ARG A 79 -8.84 -8.62 5.38
C ARG A 79 -7.84 -8.79 4.25
N GLN A 80 -7.96 -9.91 3.55
CA GLN A 80 -7.14 -10.20 2.38
C GLN A 80 -7.88 -9.87 1.09
N PRO A 81 -7.16 -9.58 -0.02
CA PRO A 81 -7.81 -9.41 -1.31
C PRO A 81 -8.56 -10.69 -1.69
N GLU A 82 -9.80 -10.53 -2.17
CA GLU A 82 -10.56 -11.67 -2.64
C GLU A 82 -9.98 -12.14 -3.97
N ARG A 83 -9.68 -13.43 -4.03
CA ARG A 83 -9.48 -14.09 -5.32
C ARG A 83 -10.85 -14.21 -5.96
N GLU A 84 -10.96 -13.74 -7.20
CA GLU A 84 -12.10 -14.11 -8.01
C GLU A 84 -12.15 -15.64 -8.07
N ASN A 85 -13.17 -16.17 -7.46
CA ASN A 85 -13.45 -17.58 -7.54
C ASN A 85 -14.36 -17.77 -8.75
N PRO A 86 -13.87 -18.29 -9.87
CA PRO A 86 -14.79 -18.68 -10.94
C PRO A 86 -15.57 -19.87 -10.41
N ALA A 87 -16.70 -19.55 -9.86
CA ALA A 87 -17.62 -20.61 -9.45
C ALA A 87 -18.10 -21.36 -10.69
#